data_96bdfc1622f60ec9270609668cd70a29
#
_entry.id   96bdfc1622f60ec9270609668cd70a29
#
_cell.length_a   1.000
_cell.length_b   1.000
_cell.length_c   1.000
_cell.angle_alpha   90.00
_cell.angle_beta   90.00
_cell.angle_gamma   90.00
#
_symmetry.space_group_name_H-M   'P 1'
#
loop_
_entity.id
_entity.type
_entity.pdbx_description
1 polymer ?
#
loop_
_entity_poly.entity_id
_entity_poly.type
_entity_poly.pdbx_seq_one_letter_code
_entity_poly.pdbx_strand_id
1 'polypeptide(L)'
;MTKNHLFYKKIGIVFLLIASTLALYWQVSGFDFVGYDDSLYISLASKDLSLSSIAWAFSTLEFANWHPLTWLSLILDYNLFGSDPSGYHITNLIFHMTNTILLFLCLHAMTGSLYRSAFVAALFALHPLHVESVAWVSERKDVLSALFWILTMWAYVSYTRKPGILKYATVFALFAIGLTAKPMLVTLPFVLLLLDYWPLARIRNGYVVPANILPMEKKSIPFLLLEKVPLLALTLSSSIVTYIAQNKYHAVASLQHASIMHRVLNAFNSYVAYLGKTIWFQDLSAFYPYPKSIGIVGGGSSILLIFSMTLLIASLAKTAPYLATGWFWFLGTLVPVIGIIQVGSRAMADRYTYIPLIGIFIAISWGLNHVLERRPYRKPLAAFAAVFFLSVCSVAAYHQASTWTNTFTLFKNALDLNWSDYRAYNIIGVATEKNGDHERALYYFQMALKTNPQYDPAYVNAGNTLRKMGRIDNAIHCYRKALQINQ
;
A
#
# COMPACT_ATOMS: atom_id res chain seq x y z
N MET A 1 28.30 16.05 -20.55
CA MET A 1 28.60 15.46 -19.22
C MET A 1 29.41 14.20 -19.47
N THR A 2 30.58 14.03 -18.85
CA THR A 2 31.35 12.78 -18.92
C THR A 2 30.61 11.64 -18.22
N LYS A 3 30.74 10.38 -18.69
CA LYS A 3 30.11 9.20 -18.10
C LYS A 3 30.40 9.07 -16.58
N ASN A 4 31.60 9.43 -16.16
CA ASN A 4 32.04 9.41 -14.77
C ASN A 4 31.24 10.40 -13.89
N HIS A 5 30.99 11.63 -14.39
CA HIS A 5 30.25 12.63 -13.64
C HIS A 5 28.76 12.22 -13.37
N LEU A 6 28.13 11.58 -14.37
CA LEU A 6 26.77 11.03 -14.21
C LEU A 6 26.75 9.87 -13.23
N PHE A 7 27.77 9.03 -13.22
CA PHE A 7 27.92 7.90 -12.30
C PHE A 7 28.00 8.38 -10.83
N TYR A 8 28.88 9.33 -10.52
CA TYR A 8 29.00 9.90 -9.16
C TYR A 8 27.72 10.59 -8.70
N LYS A 9 27.00 11.29 -9.58
CA LYS A 9 25.70 11.88 -9.24
C LYS A 9 24.66 10.83 -8.87
N LYS A 10 24.61 9.71 -9.59
CA LYS A 10 23.70 8.59 -9.25
C LYS A 10 24.02 8.02 -7.88
N ILE A 11 25.30 7.77 -7.56
CA ILE A 11 25.72 7.28 -6.25
C ILE A 11 25.31 8.26 -5.15
N GLY A 12 25.56 9.56 -5.34
CA GLY A 12 25.16 10.58 -4.38
C GLY A 12 23.64 10.61 -4.13
N ILE A 13 22.82 10.46 -5.19
CA ILE A 13 21.36 10.39 -5.04
C ILE A 13 20.96 9.11 -4.28
N VAL A 14 21.51 7.95 -4.63
CA VAL A 14 21.23 6.68 -3.93
C VAL A 14 21.59 6.79 -2.46
N PHE A 15 22.76 7.36 -2.14
CA PHE A 15 23.18 7.58 -0.75
C PHE A 15 22.19 8.50 -0.01
N LEU A 16 21.75 9.60 -0.62
CA LEU A 16 20.77 10.52 -0.01
C LEU A 16 19.41 9.84 0.21
N LEU A 17 18.93 9.03 -0.74
CA LEU A 17 17.70 8.27 -0.60
C LEU A 17 17.79 7.27 0.55
N ILE A 18 18.90 6.53 0.66
CA ILE A 18 19.13 5.60 1.78
C ILE A 18 19.17 6.35 3.10
N ALA A 19 19.99 7.39 3.18
CA ALA A 19 20.20 8.14 4.41
C ALA A 19 18.90 8.80 4.92
N SER A 20 18.11 9.41 4.01
CA SER A 20 16.84 10.03 4.37
C SER A 20 15.79 9.00 4.80
N THR A 21 15.70 7.85 4.11
CA THR A 21 14.78 6.77 4.48
C THR A 21 15.15 6.15 5.82
N LEU A 22 16.44 5.90 6.07
CA LEU A 22 16.92 5.42 7.36
C LEU A 22 16.64 6.42 8.48
N ALA A 23 16.95 7.70 8.28
CA ALA A 23 16.71 8.74 9.28
C ALA A 23 15.23 8.83 9.69
N LEU A 24 14.32 8.64 8.72
CA LEU A 24 12.88 8.64 8.96
C LEU A 24 12.43 7.38 9.72
N TYR A 25 12.78 6.21 9.20
CA TYR A 25 12.18 4.93 9.62
C TYR A 25 13.02 4.14 10.63
N TRP A 26 14.23 4.58 11.03
CA TRP A 26 15.04 3.85 12.00
C TRP A 26 14.30 3.56 13.32
N GLN A 27 13.41 4.47 13.72
CA GLN A 27 12.58 4.30 14.91
C GLN A 27 11.76 2.98 14.91
N VAL A 28 11.42 2.43 13.74
CA VAL A 28 10.63 1.18 13.67
C VAL A 28 11.36 -0.03 14.24
N SER A 29 12.69 0.02 14.35
CA SER A 29 13.49 -1.04 14.98
C SER A 29 13.20 -1.21 16.47
N GLY A 30 12.60 -0.22 17.11
CA GLY A 30 12.17 -0.28 18.51
C GLY A 30 10.66 -0.48 18.70
N PHE A 31 9.92 -0.83 17.64
CA PHE A 31 8.47 -1.01 17.72
C PHE A 31 8.09 -2.43 18.10
N ASP A 32 6.96 -2.56 18.81
CA ASP A 32 6.33 -3.85 19.12
C ASP A 32 5.48 -4.35 17.96
N PHE A 33 5.13 -5.63 17.97
CA PHE A 33 4.04 -6.13 17.14
C PHE A 33 2.71 -5.46 17.53
N VAL A 34 1.96 -5.02 16.53
CA VAL A 34 0.64 -4.45 16.78
C VAL A 34 -0.43 -5.55 16.80
N GLY A 35 -1.26 -5.55 17.85
CA GLY A 35 -2.30 -6.55 18.09
C GLY A 35 -3.51 -6.42 17.16
N TYR A 36 -3.26 -6.05 15.89
CA TYR A 36 -4.26 -5.99 14.84
C TYR A 36 -4.27 -7.31 14.04
N ASP A 37 -3.16 -7.65 13.39
CA ASP A 37 -2.98 -8.90 12.67
C ASP A 37 -1.63 -9.56 13.01
N ASP A 38 -0.61 -8.81 13.50
CA ASP A 38 0.77 -9.29 13.62
C ASP A 38 0.89 -10.54 14.48
N SER A 39 0.25 -10.56 15.66
CA SER A 39 0.33 -11.71 16.57
C SER A 39 -0.12 -13.02 15.91
N LEU A 40 -1.15 -12.94 15.05
CA LEU A 40 -1.68 -14.10 14.33
C LEU A 40 -0.76 -14.49 13.17
N TYR A 41 -0.26 -13.50 12.40
CA TYR A 41 0.70 -13.75 11.31
C TYR A 41 1.98 -14.41 11.84
N ILE A 42 2.55 -13.90 12.94
CA ILE A 42 3.76 -14.46 13.54
C ILE A 42 3.52 -15.85 14.13
N SER A 43 2.38 -16.07 14.80
CA SER A 43 2.01 -17.40 15.29
C SER A 43 1.93 -18.44 14.17
N LEU A 44 1.36 -18.10 13.01
CA LEU A 44 1.29 -19.00 11.85
C LEU A 44 2.64 -19.17 11.15
N ALA A 45 3.48 -18.14 11.16
CA ALA A 45 4.82 -18.15 10.60
C ALA A 45 5.86 -18.81 11.52
N SER A 46 5.52 -19.17 12.76
CA SER A 46 6.40 -19.85 13.72
C SER A 46 6.62 -21.32 13.32
N LYS A 47 7.33 -21.53 12.21
CA LYS A 47 7.61 -22.80 11.58
C LYS A 47 9.08 -22.86 11.17
N ASP A 48 9.66 -24.05 11.19
CA ASP A 48 11.00 -24.26 10.65
C ASP A 48 11.03 -24.10 9.14
N LEU A 49 12.16 -23.66 8.59
CA LEU A 49 12.41 -23.64 7.15
C LEU A 49 12.55 -25.07 6.63
N SER A 50 11.45 -25.62 6.14
CA SER A 50 11.36 -27.00 5.66
C SER A 50 10.51 -27.12 4.40
N LEU A 51 10.61 -28.23 3.68
CA LEU A 51 9.75 -28.49 2.52
C LEU A 51 8.27 -28.55 2.89
N SER A 52 7.94 -29.02 4.10
CA SER A 52 6.56 -29.00 4.61
C SER A 52 6.03 -27.59 4.83
N SER A 53 6.86 -26.69 5.32
CA SER A 53 6.49 -25.25 5.47
C SER A 53 6.32 -24.56 4.13
N ILE A 54 7.14 -24.89 3.14
CA ILE A 54 6.96 -24.42 1.76
C ILE A 54 5.62 -24.92 1.21
N ALA A 55 5.35 -26.23 1.31
CA ALA A 55 4.09 -26.81 0.86
C ALA A 55 2.88 -26.19 1.56
N TRP A 56 2.98 -25.95 2.89
CA TRP A 56 1.95 -25.26 3.65
C TRP A 56 1.72 -23.84 3.13
N ALA A 57 2.76 -23.05 2.89
CA ALA A 57 2.64 -21.68 2.41
C ALA A 57 1.89 -21.60 1.07
N PHE A 58 2.10 -22.55 0.16
CA PHE A 58 1.41 -22.60 -1.13
C PHE A 58 -0.01 -23.17 -1.06
N SER A 59 -0.35 -23.94 -0.03
CA SER A 59 -1.68 -24.57 0.14
C SER A 59 -2.61 -23.80 1.07
N THR A 60 -2.08 -22.94 1.95
CA THR A 60 -2.87 -22.22 2.93
C THR A 60 -3.65 -21.05 2.31
N LEU A 61 -4.88 -20.81 2.82
CA LEU A 61 -5.72 -19.66 2.48
C LEU A 61 -6.03 -18.81 3.71
N GLU A 62 -5.24 -18.95 4.77
CA GLU A 62 -5.45 -18.23 6.03
C GLU A 62 -5.60 -16.71 5.83
N PHE A 63 -6.41 -16.08 6.66
CA PHE A 63 -6.79 -14.67 6.57
C PHE A 63 -7.45 -14.26 5.24
N ALA A 64 -8.15 -15.20 4.59
CA ALA A 64 -8.79 -14.95 3.28
C ALA A 64 -7.81 -14.51 2.20
N ASN A 65 -6.54 -14.90 2.30
CA ASN A 65 -5.47 -14.51 1.37
C ASN A 65 -4.66 -15.72 0.92
N TRP A 66 -4.26 -15.69 -0.35
CA TRP A 66 -3.24 -16.58 -0.89
C TRP A 66 -1.98 -15.77 -1.22
N HIS A 67 -1.00 -15.81 -0.33
CA HIS A 67 0.25 -15.06 -0.47
C HIS A 67 1.46 -15.86 0.02
N PRO A 68 1.75 -16.99 -0.64
CA PRO A 68 2.80 -17.93 -0.20
C PRO A 68 4.18 -17.28 -0.02
N LEU A 69 4.59 -16.36 -0.90
CA LEU A 69 5.89 -15.70 -0.77
C LEU A 69 5.97 -14.81 0.48
N THR A 70 4.86 -14.18 0.87
CA THR A 70 4.78 -13.41 2.12
C THR A 70 4.93 -14.33 3.33
N TRP A 71 4.26 -15.49 3.34
CA TRP A 71 4.45 -16.48 4.39
C TRP A 71 5.89 -16.95 4.49
N LEU A 72 6.53 -17.30 3.37
CA LEU A 72 7.93 -17.73 3.35
C LEU A 72 8.88 -16.65 3.86
N SER A 73 8.61 -15.37 3.53
CA SER A 73 9.39 -14.24 4.06
C SER A 73 9.26 -14.10 5.58
N LEU A 74 8.05 -14.28 6.14
CA LEU A 74 7.82 -14.22 7.59
C LEU A 74 8.38 -15.45 8.31
N ILE A 75 8.29 -16.64 7.72
CA ILE A 75 8.92 -17.86 8.25
C ILE A 75 10.46 -17.69 8.28
N LEU A 76 11.04 -17.06 7.26
CA LEU A 76 12.47 -16.76 7.26
C LEU A 76 12.83 -15.81 8.40
N ASP A 77 12.06 -14.72 8.59
CA ASP A 77 12.29 -13.79 9.71
C ASP A 77 12.15 -14.50 11.06
N TYR A 78 11.14 -15.39 11.23
CA TYR A 78 11.00 -16.18 12.46
C TYR A 78 12.22 -17.05 12.75
N ASN A 79 12.79 -17.70 11.72
CA ASN A 79 14.00 -18.53 11.90
C ASN A 79 15.26 -17.68 12.19
N LEU A 80 15.29 -16.42 11.78
CA LEU A 80 16.43 -15.52 12.02
C LEU A 80 16.33 -14.77 13.36
N PHE A 81 15.14 -14.34 13.72
CA PHE A 81 14.90 -13.39 14.82
C PHE A 81 13.99 -13.95 15.92
N GLY A 82 13.39 -15.13 15.74
CA GLY A 82 12.40 -15.67 16.67
C GLY A 82 11.17 -14.77 16.76
N SER A 83 10.83 -14.38 17.99
CA SER A 83 9.69 -13.48 18.29
C SER A 83 10.13 -12.03 18.53
N ASP A 84 11.34 -11.64 18.19
CA ASP A 84 11.81 -10.25 18.30
C ASP A 84 11.22 -9.38 17.17
N PRO A 85 10.34 -8.40 17.47
CA PRO A 85 9.71 -7.56 16.46
C PRO A 85 10.70 -6.74 15.63
N SER A 86 11.83 -6.36 16.23
CA SER A 86 12.86 -5.52 15.61
C SER A 86 13.31 -6.06 14.26
N GLY A 87 13.60 -7.38 14.18
CA GLY A 87 14.05 -8.02 12.95
C GLY A 87 13.03 -7.91 11.81
N TYR A 88 11.75 -8.08 12.11
CA TYR A 88 10.67 -7.99 11.12
C TYR A 88 10.49 -6.57 10.58
N HIS A 89 10.54 -5.57 11.47
CA HIS A 89 10.46 -4.17 11.06
C HIS A 89 11.66 -3.77 10.20
N ILE A 90 12.88 -4.20 10.58
CA ILE A 90 14.10 -3.94 9.80
C ILE A 90 13.99 -4.59 8.41
N THR A 91 13.46 -5.80 8.31
CA THR A 91 13.24 -6.46 7.00
C THR A 91 12.27 -5.66 6.11
N ASN A 92 11.16 -5.13 6.66
CA ASN A 92 10.26 -4.24 5.91
C ASN A 92 10.99 -2.97 5.45
N LEU A 93 11.79 -2.36 6.32
CA LEU A 93 12.58 -1.17 6.00
C LEU A 93 13.60 -1.44 4.88
N ILE A 94 14.28 -2.58 4.91
CA ILE A 94 15.21 -3.00 3.84
C ILE A 94 14.47 -3.14 2.51
N PHE A 95 13.29 -3.77 2.48
CA PHE A 95 12.48 -3.85 1.26
C PHE A 95 12.07 -2.46 0.77
N HIS A 96 11.63 -1.57 1.66
CA HIS A 96 11.24 -0.21 1.28
C HIS A 96 12.40 0.61 0.70
N MET A 97 13.58 0.55 1.32
CA MET A 97 14.81 1.17 0.79
C MET A 97 15.18 0.60 -0.58
N THR A 98 15.12 -0.73 -0.73
CA THR A 98 15.40 -1.42 -2.00
C THR A 98 14.41 -0.97 -3.09
N ASN A 99 13.13 -0.92 -2.76
CA ASN A 99 12.08 -0.42 -3.66
C ASN A 99 12.33 1.01 -4.10
N THR A 100 12.72 1.89 -3.17
CA THR A 100 13.05 3.29 -3.45
C THR A 100 14.20 3.41 -4.44
N ILE A 101 15.29 2.67 -4.21
CA ILE A 101 16.46 2.68 -5.09
C ILE A 101 16.11 2.11 -6.47
N LEU A 102 15.44 0.99 -6.51
CA LEU A 102 15.02 0.34 -7.77
C LEU A 102 14.06 1.23 -8.56
N LEU A 103 13.12 1.91 -7.89
CA LEU A 103 12.20 2.85 -8.52
C LEU A 103 12.97 4.02 -9.16
N PHE A 104 13.90 4.63 -8.42
CA PHE A 104 14.78 5.67 -8.96
C PHE A 104 15.51 5.21 -10.21
N LEU A 105 16.18 4.07 -10.12
CA LEU A 105 17.00 3.54 -11.22
C LEU A 105 16.15 3.14 -12.42
N CYS A 106 14.98 2.50 -12.19
CA CYS A 106 14.04 2.09 -13.22
C CYS A 106 13.46 3.30 -13.98
N LEU A 107 12.97 4.31 -13.26
CA LEU A 107 12.47 5.55 -13.87
C LEU A 107 13.57 6.29 -14.63
N HIS A 108 14.78 6.39 -14.07
CA HIS A 108 15.89 6.98 -14.77
C HIS A 108 16.27 6.19 -16.03
N ALA A 109 16.24 4.86 -15.97
CA ALA A 109 16.51 4.03 -17.14
C ALA A 109 15.48 4.23 -18.26
N MET A 110 14.18 4.43 -17.91
CA MET A 110 13.11 4.65 -18.87
C MET A 110 13.12 6.05 -19.48
N THR A 111 13.44 7.08 -18.68
CA THR A 111 13.20 8.49 -19.04
C THR A 111 14.46 9.28 -19.33
N GLY A 112 15.64 8.77 -18.95
CA GLY A 112 16.90 9.53 -18.97
C GLY A 112 16.97 10.70 -17.98
N SER A 113 15.92 10.95 -17.23
CA SER A 113 15.77 12.14 -16.37
C SER A 113 16.22 11.85 -14.94
N LEU A 114 17.46 12.27 -14.59
CA LEU A 114 18.07 11.97 -13.30
C LEU A 114 17.29 12.57 -12.13
N TYR A 115 17.12 13.89 -12.11
CA TYR A 115 16.55 14.60 -10.96
C TYR A 115 15.03 14.38 -10.80
N ARG A 116 14.29 14.25 -11.91
CA ARG A 116 12.85 13.92 -11.87
C ARG A 116 12.61 12.54 -11.29
N SER A 117 13.40 11.55 -11.72
CA SER A 117 13.34 10.19 -11.17
C SER A 117 13.73 10.14 -9.69
N ALA A 118 14.74 10.93 -9.30
CA ALA A 118 15.15 11.07 -7.90
C ALA A 118 14.03 11.69 -7.04
N PHE A 119 13.35 12.71 -7.55
CA PHE A 119 12.24 13.35 -6.82
C PHE A 119 11.04 12.42 -6.62
N VAL A 120 10.67 11.64 -7.66
CA VAL A 120 9.62 10.60 -7.52
C VAL A 120 10.01 9.56 -6.47
N ALA A 121 11.26 9.07 -6.50
CA ALA A 121 11.75 8.11 -5.53
C ALA A 121 11.82 8.68 -4.10
N ALA A 122 12.19 9.97 -3.96
CA ALA A 122 12.20 10.65 -2.67
C ALA A 122 10.77 10.83 -2.10
N LEU A 123 9.80 11.19 -2.95
CA LEU A 123 8.39 11.21 -2.54
C LEU A 123 7.92 9.81 -2.14
N PHE A 124 8.24 8.78 -2.91
CA PHE A 124 7.92 7.40 -2.55
C PHE A 124 8.54 6.98 -1.21
N ALA A 125 9.79 7.38 -0.94
CA ALA A 125 10.49 7.04 0.29
C ALA A 125 9.92 7.73 1.53
N LEU A 126 9.50 9.00 1.39
CA LEU A 126 9.29 9.90 2.53
C LEU A 126 7.82 10.29 2.73
N HIS A 127 6.90 9.81 1.89
CA HIS A 127 5.50 10.21 1.95
C HIS A 127 4.74 9.57 3.12
N PRO A 128 3.98 10.31 3.93
CA PRO A 128 3.29 9.78 5.11
C PRO A 128 2.29 8.65 4.82
N LEU A 129 1.65 8.63 3.65
CA LEU A 129 0.74 7.55 3.25
C LEU A 129 1.42 6.19 3.04
N HIS A 130 2.75 6.14 2.98
CA HIS A 130 3.50 4.88 2.86
C HIS A 130 3.92 4.28 4.20
N VAL A 131 3.72 5.02 5.30
CA VAL A 131 4.10 4.59 6.65
C VAL A 131 3.42 3.27 7.04
N GLU A 132 2.13 3.12 6.78
CA GLU A 132 1.39 1.90 7.09
C GLU A 132 2.02 0.66 6.44
N SER A 133 2.42 0.74 5.17
CA SER A 133 3.06 -0.38 4.45
C SER A 133 4.46 -0.73 4.97
N VAL A 134 5.17 0.23 5.60
CA VAL A 134 6.53 0.04 6.10
C VAL A 134 6.54 -0.35 7.57
N ALA A 135 5.79 0.37 8.40
CA ALA A 135 5.80 0.22 9.85
C ALA A 135 4.99 -1.01 10.33
N TRP A 136 3.98 -1.44 9.60
CA TRP A 136 3.16 -2.60 9.96
C TRP A 136 3.77 -3.90 9.44
N VAL A 137 4.13 -4.83 10.33
CA VAL A 137 4.79 -6.10 9.98
C VAL A 137 3.92 -6.95 9.05
N SER A 138 2.61 -7.05 9.31
CA SER A 138 1.66 -7.82 8.47
C SER A 138 1.50 -7.26 7.05
N GLU A 139 1.90 -6.00 6.79
CA GLU A 139 1.94 -5.44 5.44
C GLU A 139 3.30 -5.71 4.73
N ARG A 140 4.10 -6.69 5.20
CA ARG A 140 5.21 -7.30 4.47
C ARG A 140 4.84 -7.54 3.00
N LYS A 141 3.61 -7.97 2.79
CA LYS A 141 3.04 -8.21 1.46
C LYS A 141 3.08 -7.00 0.54
N ASP A 142 3.01 -5.76 1.07
CA ASP A 142 3.09 -4.53 0.27
C ASP A 142 4.51 -4.27 -0.22
N VAL A 143 5.46 -4.21 0.70
CA VAL A 143 6.86 -3.89 0.37
C VAL A 143 7.49 -4.99 -0.47
N LEU A 144 7.14 -6.26 -0.22
CA LEU A 144 7.61 -7.41 -0.97
C LEU A 144 7.01 -7.46 -2.38
N SER A 145 5.70 -7.22 -2.51
CA SER A 145 5.04 -7.20 -3.83
C SER A 145 5.52 -6.02 -4.67
N ALA A 146 5.77 -4.86 -4.08
CA ALA A 146 6.34 -3.70 -4.76
C ALA A 146 7.75 -3.97 -5.29
N LEU A 147 8.57 -4.76 -4.57
CA LEU A 147 9.86 -5.21 -5.08
C LEU A 147 9.69 -5.92 -6.44
N PHE A 148 8.81 -6.92 -6.50
CA PHE A 148 8.57 -7.66 -7.74
C PHE A 148 7.86 -6.83 -8.81
N TRP A 149 7.01 -5.87 -8.40
CA TRP A 149 6.43 -4.89 -9.31
C TRP A 149 7.52 -4.11 -10.07
N ILE A 150 8.45 -3.51 -9.33
CA ILE A 150 9.51 -2.68 -9.90
C ILE A 150 10.52 -3.53 -10.68
N LEU A 151 10.87 -4.73 -10.20
CA LEU A 151 11.73 -5.66 -10.91
C LEU A 151 11.09 -6.13 -12.23
N THR A 152 9.79 -6.40 -12.24
CA THR A 152 9.05 -6.75 -13.47
C THR A 152 9.07 -5.60 -14.47
N MET A 153 8.83 -4.36 -14.00
CA MET A 153 8.97 -3.16 -14.85
C MET A 153 10.37 -3.03 -15.43
N TRP A 154 11.41 -3.24 -14.61
CA TRP A 154 12.81 -3.18 -15.08
C TRP A 154 13.13 -4.26 -16.11
N ALA A 155 12.73 -5.49 -15.85
CA ALA A 155 12.87 -6.59 -16.81
C ALA A 155 12.14 -6.27 -18.12
N TYR A 156 10.92 -5.68 -18.01
CA TYR A 156 10.15 -5.24 -19.17
C TYR A 156 10.86 -4.16 -19.98
N VAL A 157 11.46 -3.17 -19.33
CA VAL A 157 12.31 -2.15 -20.01
C VAL A 157 13.50 -2.81 -20.72
N SER A 158 14.14 -3.80 -20.10
CA SER A 158 15.23 -4.55 -20.73
C SER A 158 14.77 -5.35 -21.93
N TYR A 159 13.59 -5.99 -21.84
CA TYR A 159 12.94 -6.70 -22.93
C TYR A 159 12.61 -5.77 -24.10
N THR A 160 11.98 -4.61 -23.84
CA THR A 160 11.56 -3.68 -24.90
C THR A 160 12.75 -3.09 -25.67
N ARG A 161 13.92 -2.95 -25.04
CA ARG A 161 15.15 -2.46 -25.70
C ARG A 161 15.79 -3.49 -26.64
N LYS A 162 15.78 -4.74 -26.25
CA LYS A 162 16.31 -5.87 -27.03
C LYS A 162 15.39 -7.08 -26.82
N PRO A 163 14.32 -7.20 -27.62
CA PRO A 163 13.37 -8.29 -27.48
C PRO A 163 14.04 -9.68 -27.59
N GLY A 164 13.58 -10.61 -26.79
CA GLY A 164 14.06 -11.99 -26.79
C GLY A 164 13.28 -12.84 -25.79
N ILE A 165 13.16 -14.13 -26.07
CA ILE A 165 12.32 -15.05 -25.28
C ILE A 165 12.77 -15.14 -23.81
N LEU A 166 14.09 -15.19 -23.53
CA LEU A 166 14.61 -15.24 -22.17
C LEU A 166 14.27 -13.99 -21.36
N LYS A 167 14.33 -12.82 -21.98
CA LYS A 167 13.96 -11.57 -21.29
C LYS A 167 12.46 -11.52 -21.02
N TYR A 168 11.64 -11.97 -21.97
CA TYR A 168 10.21 -12.06 -21.72
C TYR A 168 9.89 -13.09 -20.64
N ALA A 169 10.55 -14.24 -20.64
CA ALA A 169 10.43 -15.23 -19.59
C ALA A 169 10.80 -14.67 -18.21
N THR A 170 11.82 -13.78 -18.14
CA THR A 170 12.17 -13.06 -16.89
C THR A 170 11.03 -12.13 -16.45
N VAL A 171 10.40 -11.38 -17.38
CA VAL A 171 9.23 -10.55 -17.07
C VAL A 171 8.10 -11.43 -16.50
N PHE A 172 7.79 -12.53 -17.17
CA PHE A 172 6.75 -13.47 -16.79
C PHE A 172 7.03 -14.09 -15.39
N ALA A 173 8.24 -14.56 -15.15
CA ALA A 173 8.65 -15.19 -13.90
C ALA A 173 8.59 -14.19 -12.72
N LEU A 174 9.14 -12.99 -12.87
CA LEU A 174 9.10 -11.96 -11.83
C LEU A 174 7.67 -11.54 -11.50
N PHE A 175 6.82 -11.41 -12.52
CA PHE A 175 5.41 -11.12 -12.33
C PHE A 175 4.67 -12.25 -11.61
N ALA A 176 4.90 -13.51 -12.02
CA ALA A 176 4.32 -14.68 -11.38
C ALA A 176 4.72 -14.77 -9.90
N ILE A 177 6.01 -14.59 -9.59
CA ILE A 177 6.51 -14.56 -8.21
C ILE A 177 5.86 -13.41 -7.43
N GLY A 178 5.77 -12.22 -8.01
CA GLY A 178 5.14 -11.07 -7.36
C GLY A 178 3.67 -11.29 -7.00
N LEU A 179 2.90 -11.97 -7.85
CA LEU A 179 1.50 -12.35 -7.57
C LEU A 179 1.38 -13.27 -6.34
N THR A 180 2.42 -14.05 -6.03
CA THR A 180 2.46 -14.87 -4.81
C THR A 180 2.81 -14.09 -3.55
N ALA A 181 3.22 -12.82 -3.67
CA ALA A 181 3.41 -11.93 -2.52
C ALA A 181 2.11 -11.20 -2.15
N LYS A 182 1.44 -10.61 -3.14
CA LYS A 182 0.14 -9.91 -2.96
C LYS A 182 -0.62 -9.89 -4.28
N PRO A 183 -1.93 -10.21 -4.29
CA PRO A 183 -2.74 -10.17 -5.52
C PRO A 183 -2.83 -8.79 -6.19
N MET A 184 -2.48 -7.71 -5.52
CA MET A 184 -2.53 -6.35 -6.07
C MET A 184 -1.74 -6.14 -7.37
N LEU A 185 -0.76 -7.02 -7.65
CA LEU A 185 0.01 -6.99 -8.90
C LEU A 185 -0.84 -7.26 -10.15
N VAL A 186 -2.07 -7.76 -10.02
CA VAL A 186 -2.99 -8.01 -11.15
C VAL A 186 -3.16 -6.80 -12.08
N THR A 187 -2.90 -5.60 -11.60
CA THR A 187 -2.99 -4.35 -12.38
C THR A 187 -1.73 -4.03 -13.19
N LEU A 188 -0.61 -4.72 -12.94
CA LEU A 188 0.67 -4.43 -13.60
C LEU A 188 0.64 -4.55 -15.13
N PRO A 189 -0.03 -5.55 -15.76
CA PRO A 189 -0.10 -5.62 -17.23
C PRO A 189 -0.70 -4.35 -17.87
N PHE A 190 -1.67 -3.73 -17.21
CA PHE A 190 -2.26 -2.46 -17.63
C PHE A 190 -1.29 -1.29 -17.47
N VAL A 191 -0.50 -1.28 -16.38
CA VAL A 191 0.56 -0.28 -16.19
C VAL A 191 1.66 -0.45 -17.23
N LEU A 192 2.03 -1.67 -17.62
CA LEU A 192 2.99 -1.88 -18.71
C LEU A 192 2.49 -1.32 -20.04
N LEU A 193 1.17 -1.36 -20.34
CA LEU A 193 0.58 -0.67 -21.49
C LEU A 193 0.67 0.86 -21.37
N LEU A 194 0.47 1.41 -20.18
CA LEU A 194 0.68 2.84 -19.93
C LEU A 194 2.14 3.23 -20.14
N LEU A 195 3.08 2.39 -19.71
CA LEU A 195 4.51 2.60 -19.97
C LEU A 195 4.86 2.48 -21.46
N ASP A 196 4.20 1.63 -22.23
CA ASP A 196 4.33 1.56 -23.68
C ASP A 196 3.88 2.87 -24.37
N TYR A 197 2.89 3.56 -23.78
CA TYR A 197 2.50 4.89 -24.22
C TYR A 197 3.55 5.92 -23.80
N TRP A 198 3.81 6.07 -22.52
CA TRP A 198 4.84 6.93 -21.96
C TRP A 198 5.49 6.26 -20.73
N PRO A 199 6.80 6.25 -20.57
CA PRO A 199 7.83 6.94 -21.35
C PRO A 199 8.45 6.13 -22.50
N LEU A 200 8.10 4.84 -22.69
CA LEU A 200 8.75 3.96 -23.66
C LEU A 200 8.41 4.31 -25.12
N ALA A 201 7.28 5.00 -25.36
CA ALA A 201 6.83 5.48 -26.66
C ALA A 201 6.81 4.40 -27.76
N ARG A 202 6.36 3.20 -27.43
CA ARG A 202 6.27 2.04 -28.32
C ARG A 202 5.04 2.07 -29.24
N ILE A 203 4.03 2.92 -28.93
CA ILE A 203 2.80 2.99 -29.72
C ILE A 203 3.07 3.71 -31.04
N ARG A 204 2.71 3.05 -32.17
CA ARG A 204 2.74 3.63 -33.50
C ARG A 204 1.73 4.78 -33.56
N ASN A 205 2.14 5.95 -34.07
CA ASN A 205 1.32 7.18 -34.06
C ASN A 205 1.03 7.77 -32.65
N GLY A 206 1.83 7.43 -31.64
CA GLY A 206 1.83 8.07 -30.34
C GLY A 206 2.47 9.46 -30.34
N TYR A 207 2.78 9.99 -29.16
CA TYR A 207 3.46 11.29 -29.04
C TYR A 207 4.91 11.25 -29.55
N VAL A 208 5.45 12.44 -29.88
CA VAL A 208 6.83 12.60 -30.34
C VAL A 208 7.79 12.45 -29.14
N VAL A 209 8.74 11.53 -29.26
CA VAL A 209 9.72 11.24 -28.22
C VAL A 209 10.77 12.36 -28.16
N PRO A 210 11.10 12.92 -26.99
CA PRO A 210 12.26 13.78 -26.84
C PRO A 210 13.55 13.06 -27.27
N ALA A 211 14.47 13.78 -27.92
CA ALA A 211 15.71 13.25 -28.53
C ALA A 211 16.64 12.48 -27.55
N ASN A 212 16.46 12.62 -26.26
CA ASN A 212 17.27 11.99 -25.20
C ASN A 212 16.84 10.58 -24.82
N ILE A 213 15.72 10.08 -25.33
CA ILE A 213 15.23 8.72 -25.10
C ILE A 213 15.64 7.86 -26.29
N LEU A 214 16.30 6.73 -26.03
CA LEU A 214 16.65 5.78 -27.09
C LEU A 214 15.36 5.38 -27.83
N PRO A 215 15.33 5.49 -29.17
CA PRO A 215 14.14 5.14 -29.93
C PRO A 215 13.82 3.65 -29.74
N MET A 216 12.67 3.37 -29.17
CA MET A 216 12.14 2.00 -29.06
C MET A 216 11.46 1.61 -30.39
N GLU A 217 11.47 0.32 -30.70
CA GLU A 217 10.72 -0.16 -31.87
C GLU A 217 9.21 0.07 -31.67
N LYS A 218 8.62 0.82 -32.58
CA LYS A 218 7.19 1.13 -32.54
C LYS A 218 6.35 -0.08 -32.99
N LYS A 219 5.34 -0.38 -32.20
CA LYS A 219 4.44 -1.51 -32.40
C LYS A 219 2.98 -1.02 -32.56
N SER A 220 2.15 -1.84 -33.18
CA SER A 220 0.72 -1.60 -33.23
C SER A 220 0.06 -1.90 -31.89
N ILE A 221 -1.06 -1.26 -31.57
CA ILE A 221 -1.81 -1.51 -30.33
C ILE A 221 -2.21 -2.98 -30.19
N PRO A 222 -2.75 -3.67 -31.23
CA PRO A 222 -3.05 -5.10 -31.12
C PRO A 222 -1.83 -5.96 -30.73
N PHE A 223 -0.65 -5.65 -31.30
CA PHE A 223 0.57 -6.37 -30.92
C PHE A 223 0.92 -6.16 -29.43
N LEU A 224 0.84 -4.92 -28.94
CA LEU A 224 1.11 -4.61 -27.52
C LEU A 224 0.11 -5.30 -26.59
N LEU A 225 -1.14 -5.43 -26.99
CA LEU A 225 -2.17 -6.18 -26.25
C LEU A 225 -1.84 -7.68 -26.22
N LEU A 226 -1.54 -8.27 -27.39
CA LEU A 226 -1.16 -9.68 -27.49
C LEU A 226 0.08 -10.01 -26.67
N GLU A 227 1.05 -9.11 -26.62
CA GLU A 227 2.25 -9.26 -25.77
C GLU A 227 1.91 -9.38 -24.28
N LYS A 228 0.78 -8.80 -23.83
CA LYS A 228 0.35 -8.86 -22.43
C LYS A 228 -0.55 -10.06 -22.10
N VAL A 229 -1.04 -10.81 -23.11
CA VAL A 229 -1.96 -11.94 -22.91
C VAL A 229 -1.43 -12.97 -21.91
N PRO A 230 -0.14 -13.41 -21.96
CA PRO A 230 0.37 -14.34 -20.96
C PRO A 230 0.34 -13.78 -19.52
N LEU A 231 0.60 -12.49 -19.35
CA LEU A 231 0.52 -11.81 -18.05
C LEU A 231 -0.94 -11.67 -17.59
N LEU A 232 -1.86 -11.37 -18.51
CA LEU A 232 -3.29 -11.30 -18.20
C LEU A 232 -3.87 -12.67 -17.81
N ALA A 233 -3.35 -13.77 -18.37
CA ALA A 233 -3.73 -15.12 -17.95
C ALA A 233 -3.31 -15.37 -16.47
N LEU A 234 -2.09 -14.99 -16.07
CA LEU A 234 -1.66 -15.04 -14.67
C LEU A 234 -2.52 -14.14 -13.77
N THR A 235 -2.86 -12.92 -14.25
CA THR A 235 -3.76 -12.02 -13.53
C THR A 235 -5.11 -12.68 -13.25
N LEU A 236 -5.72 -13.30 -14.26
CA LEU A 236 -7.00 -14.00 -14.13
C LEU A 236 -6.88 -15.16 -13.12
N SER A 237 -5.85 -15.99 -13.23
CA SER A 237 -5.60 -17.10 -12.31
C SER A 237 -5.47 -16.64 -10.87
N SER A 238 -4.66 -15.59 -10.62
CA SER A 238 -4.49 -14.99 -9.29
C SER A 238 -5.80 -14.42 -8.75
N SER A 239 -6.58 -13.75 -9.60
CA SER A 239 -7.89 -13.18 -9.21
C SER A 239 -8.89 -14.28 -8.82
N ILE A 240 -8.92 -15.41 -9.53
CA ILE A 240 -9.77 -16.56 -9.20
C ILE A 240 -9.36 -17.15 -7.84
N VAL A 241 -8.07 -17.39 -7.60
CA VAL A 241 -7.58 -17.92 -6.32
C VAL A 241 -7.92 -16.97 -5.18
N THR A 242 -7.74 -15.66 -5.39
CA THR A 242 -8.08 -14.64 -4.38
C THR A 242 -9.58 -14.64 -4.07
N TYR A 243 -10.43 -14.73 -5.08
CA TYR A 243 -11.87 -14.81 -4.89
C TYR A 243 -12.28 -16.06 -4.09
N ILE A 244 -11.71 -17.23 -4.41
CA ILE A 244 -11.95 -18.48 -3.69
C ILE A 244 -11.52 -18.32 -2.21
N ALA A 245 -10.34 -17.76 -1.95
CA ALA A 245 -9.83 -17.54 -0.59
C ALA A 245 -10.76 -16.61 0.20
N GLN A 246 -11.18 -15.50 -0.37
CA GLN A 246 -12.06 -14.54 0.30
C GLN A 246 -13.47 -15.09 0.54
N ASN A 247 -14.01 -15.85 -0.41
CA ASN A 247 -15.32 -16.46 -0.27
C ASN A 247 -15.36 -17.54 0.82
N LYS A 248 -14.28 -18.35 0.94
CA LYS A 248 -14.13 -19.37 1.99
C LYS A 248 -14.25 -18.80 3.41
N TYR A 249 -13.77 -17.58 3.62
CA TYR A 249 -13.77 -16.91 4.95
C TYR A 249 -14.87 -15.85 5.08
N HIS A 250 -15.86 -15.83 4.16
CA HIS A 250 -16.95 -14.85 4.15
C HIS A 250 -16.48 -13.39 4.26
N ALA A 251 -15.28 -13.09 3.72
CA ALA A 251 -14.69 -11.78 3.79
C ALA A 251 -15.34 -10.76 2.83
N VAL A 252 -16.02 -11.25 1.78
CA VAL A 252 -16.75 -10.40 0.82
C VAL A 252 -18.07 -9.97 1.44
N ALA A 253 -18.24 -8.66 1.59
CA ALA A 253 -19.49 -8.10 2.11
C ALA A 253 -20.67 -8.41 1.20
N SER A 254 -21.82 -8.85 1.78
CA SER A 254 -23.04 -9.07 1.01
C SER A 254 -23.60 -7.76 0.46
N LEU A 255 -24.40 -7.83 -0.61
CA LEU A 255 -25.09 -6.67 -1.18
C LEU A 255 -26.15 -6.08 -0.22
N GLN A 256 -26.60 -6.85 0.76
CA GLN A 256 -27.51 -6.39 1.81
C GLN A 256 -26.83 -5.40 2.77
N HIS A 257 -25.52 -5.55 3.03
CA HIS A 257 -24.76 -4.66 3.90
C HIS A 257 -24.31 -3.37 3.20
N ALA A 258 -24.05 -3.42 1.88
CA ALA A 258 -23.67 -2.25 1.09
C ALA A 258 -24.16 -2.41 -0.36
N SER A 259 -25.15 -1.59 -0.75
CA SER A 259 -25.67 -1.59 -2.11
C SER A 259 -24.60 -1.19 -3.13
N ILE A 260 -24.74 -1.58 -4.40
CA ILE A 260 -23.80 -1.22 -5.47
C ILE A 260 -23.61 0.30 -5.55
N MET A 261 -24.68 1.08 -5.44
CA MET A 261 -24.63 2.54 -5.44
C MET A 261 -23.74 3.06 -4.30
N HIS A 262 -23.92 2.54 -3.09
CA HIS A 262 -23.12 2.95 -1.94
C HIS A 262 -21.63 2.62 -2.15
N ARG A 263 -21.30 1.46 -2.73
CA ARG A 263 -19.90 1.07 -3.06
C ARG A 263 -19.30 2.00 -4.10
N VAL A 264 -20.05 2.35 -5.15
CA VAL A 264 -19.59 3.28 -6.18
C VAL A 264 -19.34 4.66 -5.60
N LEU A 265 -20.27 5.22 -4.81
CA LEU A 265 -20.10 6.51 -4.16
C LEU A 265 -18.89 6.50 -3.22
N ASN A 266 -18.70 5.42 -2.42
CA ASN A 266 -17.54 5.26 -1.55
C ASN A 266 -16.23 5.21 -2.36
N ALA A 267 -16.20 4.48 -3.47
CA ALA A 267 -15.01 4.37 -4.31
C ALA A 267 -14.57 5.75 -4.84
N PHE A 268 -15.50 6.56 -5.35
CA PHE A 268 -15.16 7.90 -5.84
C PHE A 268 -14.77 8.86 -4.70
N ASN A 269 -15.44 8.78 -3.55
CA ASN A 269 -15.02 9.54 -2.36
C ASN A 269 -13.61 9.14 -1.90
N SER A 270 -13.27 7.85 -1.95
CA SER A 270 -11.94 7.36 -1.60
C SER A 270 -10.86 7.85 -2.57
N TYR A 271 -11.13 7.90 -3.89
CA TYR A 271 -10.20 8.52 -4.85
C TYR A 271 -9.92 9.97 -4.50
N VAL A 272 -10.96 10.77 -4.20
CA VAL A 272 -10.81 12.18 -3.82
C VAL A 272 -10.07 12.31 -2.48
N ALA A 273 -10.39 11.45 -1.50
CA ALA A 273 -9.72 11.42 -0.21
C ALA A 273 -8.22 11.12 -0.34
N TYR A 274 -7.84 10.13 -1.16
CA TYR A 274 -6.42 9.82 -1.42
C TYR A 274 -5.69 10.99 -2.08
N LEU A 275 -6.29 11.66 -3.06
CA LEU A 275 -5.72 12.86 -3.67
C LEU A 275 -5.54 13.99 -2.64
N GLY A 276 -6.54 14.21 -1.79
CA GLY A 276 -6.46 15.18 -0.69
C GLY A 276 -5.33 14.85 0.29
N LYS A 277 -5.28 13.60 0.76
CA LYS A 277 -4.25 13.11 1.69
C LYS A 277 -2.84 13.04 1.07
N THR A 278 -2.69 13.07 -0.25
CA THR A 278 -1.38 13.21 -0.92
C THR A 278 -0.74 14.58 -0.68
N ILE A 279 -1.54 15.60 -0.39
CA ILE A 279 -1.06 16.98 -0.19
C ILE A 279 -1.22 17.40 1.26
N TRP A 280 -2.30 16.95 1.91
CA TRP A 280 -2.68 17.31 3.27
C TRP A 280 -2.76 16.09 4.16
N PHE A 281 -1.71 15.86 4.95
CA PHE A 281 -1.43 14.63 5.70
C PHE A 281 -2.16 14.55 7.05
N GLN A 282 -3.30 15.18 7.20
CA GLN A 282 -4.09 15.12 8.44
C GLN A 282 -4.94 13.84 8.49
N ASP A 283 -5.25 13.42 9.72
CA ASP A 283 -6.18 12.33 10.02
C ASP A 283 -5.79 10.99 9.36
N LEU A 284 -4.47 10.68 9.32
CA LEU A 284 -4.00 9.38 8.88
C LEU A 284 -4.21 8.35 9.98
N SER A 285 -4.83 7.21 9.63
CA SER A 285 -5.22 6.20 10.59
C SER A 285 -5.13 4.78 10.03
N ALA A 286 -4.86 3.82 10.90
CA ALA A 286 -4.87 2.40 10.55
C ALA A 286 -6.25 1.88 10.14
N PHE A 287 -7.32 2.58 10.51
CA PHE A 287 -8.69 2.15 10.27
C PHE A 287 -9.58 3.33 9.87
N TYR A 288 -10.21 3.21 8.71
CA TYR A 288 -11.22 4.14 8.18
C TYR A 288 -12.56 3.40 8.11
N PRO A 289 -13.49 3.66 9.04
CA PRO A 289 -14.75 2.93 9.09
C PRO A 289 -15.58 3.16 7.83
N TYR A 290 -16.30 2.12 7.40
CA TYR A 290 -17.22 2.25 6.27
C TYR A 290 -18.39 3.16 6.68
N PRO A 291 -18.67 4.23 5.92
CA PRO A 291 -19.71 5.19 6.30
C PRO A 291 -21.10 4.54 6.24
N LYS A 292 -21.93 4.79 7.25
CA LYS A 292 -23.31 4.27 7.31
C LYS A 292 -24.19 4.84 6.18
N SER A 293 -23.93 6.08 5.79
CA SER A 293 -24.60 6.74 4.67
C SER A 293 -23.61 7.67 3.94
N ILE A 294 -23.71 7.73 2.63
CA ILE A 294 -22.98 8.68 1.80
C ILE A 294 -24.02 9.61 1.17
N GLY A 295 -23.93 10.88 1.48
CA GLY A 295 -24.82 11.87 0.88
C GLY A 295 -24.66 11.90 -0.63
N ILE A 296 -25.77 11.88 -1.37
CA ILE A 296 -25.78 11.89 -2.84
C ILE A 296 -25.01 13.10 -3.38
N VAL A 297 -25.12 14.27 -2.73
CA VAL A 297 -24.40 15.50 -3.12
C VAL A 297 -22.88 15.29 -2.99
N GLY A 298 -22.40 14.77 -1.86
CA GLY A 298 -20.97 14.52 -1.64
C GLY A 298 -20.41 13.45 -2.58
N GLY A 299 -21.12 12.33 -2.74
CA GLY A 299 -20.70 11.27 -3.66
C GLY A 299 -20.77 11.71 -5.13
N GLY A 300 -21.82 12.46 -5.51
CA GLY A 300 -21.98 12.99 -6.86
C GLY A 300 -20.91 14.02 -7.23
N SER A 301 -20.53 14.90 -6.30
CA SER A 301 -19.43 15.85 -6.53
C SER A 301 -18.08 15.17 -6.71
N SER A 302 -17.81 14.07 -5.99
CA SER A 302 -16.60 13.27 -6.15
C SER A 302 -16.55 12.58 -7.53
N ILE A 303 -17.69 12.03 -7.99
CA ILE A 303 -17.81 11.48 -9.35
C ILE A 303 -17.52 12.55 -10.39
N LEU A 304 -18.17 13.71 -10.28
CA LEU A 304 -17.99 14.81 -11.22
C LEU A 304 -16.54 15.29 -11.26
N LEU A 305 -15.88 15.42 -10.10
CA LEU A 305 -14.48 15.85 -10.00
C LEU A 305 -13.55 14.84 -10.71
N ILE A 306 -13.64 13.56 -10.38
CA ILE A 306 -12.77 12.52 -10.98
C ILE A 306 -13.03 12.42 -12.49
N PHE A 307 -14.28 12.47 -12.92
CA PHE A 307 -14.63 12.45 -14.35
C PHE A 307 -14.10 13.68 -15.08
N SER A 308 -14.29 14.89 -14.55
CA SER A 308 -13.78 16.13 -15.15
C SER A 308 -12.25 16.14 -15.23
N MET A 309 -11.54 15.70 -14.18
CA MET A 309 -10.09 15.54 -14.20
C MET A 309 -9.65 14.53 -15.26
N THR A 310 -10.37 13.42 -15.38
CA THR A 310 -10.07 12.37 -16.38
C THR A 310 -10.21 12.92 -17.80
N LEU A 311 -11.29 13.64 -18.09
CA LEU A 311 -11.50 14.28 -19.41
C LEU A 311 -10.42 15.32 -19.72
N LEU A 312 -10.10 16.18 -18.75
CA LEU A 312 -9.03 17.17 -18.89
C LEU A 312 -7.68 16.50 -19.19
N ILE A 313 -7.29 15.48 -18.42
CA ILE A 313 -6.03 14.77 -18.61
C ILE A 313 -6.01 14.02 -19.95
N ALA A 314 -7.14 13.41 -20.34
CA ALA A 314 -7.27 12.75 -21.63
C ALA A 314 -7.10 13.74 -22.80
N SER A 315 -7.64 14.97 -22.70
CA SER A 315 -7.43 16.02 -23.71
C SER A 315 -5.98 16.46 -23.83
N LEU A 316 -5.22 16.42 -22.72
CA LEU A 316 -3.82 16.78 -22.65
C LEU A 316 -2.87 15.59 -22.95
N ALA A 317 -3.38 14.39 -23.19
CA ALA A 317 -2.57 13.17 -23.30
C ALA A 317 -1.48 13.27 -24.39
N LYS A 318 -1.75 13.92 -25.52
CA LYS A 318 -0.78 14.09 -26.61
C LYS A 318 0.31 15.10 -26.28
N THR A 319 0.02 16.15 -25.53
CA THR A 319 0.94 17.24 -25.20
C THR A 319 1.70 17.01 -23.89
N ALA A 320 1.05 16.32 -22.92
CA ALA A 320 1.58 15.99 -21.61
C ALA A 320 1.32 14.52 -21.26
N PRO A 321 1.92 13.55 -21.99
CA PRO A 321 1.62 12.13 -21.88
C PRO A 321 1.90 11.54 -20.49
N TYR A 322 2.83 12.14 -19.75
CA TYR A 322 3.13 11.77 -18.37
C TYR A 322 1.94 11.99 -17.42
N LEU A 323 1.07 12.99 -17.70
CA LEU A 323 -0.16 13.20 -16.92
C LEU A 323 -1.13 12.03 -17.12
N ALA A 324 -1.34 11.61 -18.38
CA ALA A 324 -2.20 10.47 -18.69
C ALA A 324 -1.66 9.18 -18.06
N THR A 325 -0.35 8.90 -18.22
CA THR A 325 0.26 7.72 -17.61
C THR A 325 0.14 7.75 -16.08
N GLY A 326 0.46 8.87 -15.44
CA GLY A 326 0.38 8.99 -13.98
C GLY A 326 -1.04 8.87 -13.45
N TRP A 327 -2.00 9.52 -14.12
CA TRP A 327 -3.40 9.52 -13.72
C TRP A 327 -4.05 8.13 -13.85
N PHE A 328 -3.91 7.49 -15.03
CA PHE A 328 -4.48 6.16 -15.25
C PHE A 328 -3.74 5.08 -14.47
N TRP A 329 -2.45 5.26 -14.16
CA TRP A 329 -1.75 4.43 -13.18
C TRP A 329 -2.44 4.52 -11.82
N PHE A 330 -2.61 5.73 -11.26
CA PHE A 330 -3.27 5.95 -9.97
C PHE A 330 -4.68 5.35 -9.94
N LEU A 331 -5.53 5.69 -10.90
CA LEU A 331 -6.89 5.16 -10.95
C LEU A 331 -6.90 3.64 -11.10
N GLY A 332 -6.15 3.10 -12.08
CA GLY A 332 -6.18 1.69 -12.43
C GLY A 332 -5.63 0.77 -11.35
N THR A 333 -4.55 1.19 -10.66
CA THR A 333 -3.95 0.35 -9.62
C THR A 333 -4.75 0.35 -8.31
N LEU A 334 -5.62 1.32 -8.08
CA LEU A 334 -6.56 1.33 -6.95
C LEU A 334 -7.80 0.46 -7.18
N VAL A 335 -8.16 0.13 -8.43
CA VAL A 335 -9.40 -0.63 -8.74
C VAL A 335 -9.60 -1.88 -7.90
N PRO A 336 -8.59 -2.74 -7.63
CA PRO A 336 -8.80 -3.96 -6.83
C PRO A 336 -9.15 -3.68 -5.37
N VAL A 337 -8.81 -2.50 -4.83
CA VAL A 337 -8.91 -2.18 -3.39
C VAL A 337 -9.77 -0.97 -3.07
N ILE A 338 -10.33 -0.29 -4.10
CA ILE A 338 -11.11 0.95 -3.91
C ILE A 338 -12.51 0.70 -3.31
N GLY A 339 -12.92 -0.58 -3.15
CA GLY A 339 -14.16 -0.94 -2.50
C GLY A 339 -15.35 -1.20 -3.45
N ILE A 340 -15.13 -1.35 -4.78
CA ILE A 340 -16.15 -1.83 -5.71
C ILE A 340 -16.55 -3.25 -5.33
N ILE A 341 -15.56 -4.12 -5.10
CA ILE A 341 -15.74 -5.39 -4.40
C ILE A 341 -15.35 -5.12 -2.95
N GLN A 342 -16.37 -4.97 -2.08
CA GLN A 342 -16.13 -4.63 -0.68
C GLN A 342 -15.65 -5.86 0.09
N VAL A 343 -14.45 -5.75 0.66
CA VAL A 343 -13.84 -6.75 1.53
C VAL A 343 -13.62 -6.12 2.91
N GLY A 344 -14.19 -6.75 3.92
CA GLY A 344 -14.15 -6.23 5.30
C GLY A 344 -15.00 -4.96 5.50
N SER A 345 -14.78 -4.27 6.63
CA SER A 345 -15.61 -3.17 7.12
C SER A 345 -14.96 -1.78 7.03
N ARG A 346 -13.95 -1.62 6.14
CA ARG A 346 -13.22 -0.35 5.98
C ARG A 346 -13.56 0.32 4.64
N ALA A 347 -13.63 1.64 4.64
CA ALA A 347 -13.88 2.43 3.44
C ALA A 347 -12.64 2.55 2.54
N MET A 348 -11.49 2.72 3.16
CA MET A 348 -10.18 2.94 2.52
C MET A 348 -9.06 2.51 3.48
N ALA A 349 -7.80 2.53 3.03
CA ALA A 349 -6.62 2.34 3.87
C ALA A 349 -5.41 3.04 3.25
N ASP A 350 -4.55 3.66 4.06
CA ASP A 350 -3.40 4.44 3.55
C ASP A 350 -2.44 3.55 2.75
N ARG A 351 -2.19 2.32 3.19
CA ARG A 351 -1.36 1.33 2.49
C ARG A 351 -1.79 1.01 1.06
N TYR A 352 -3.07 1.21 0.72
CA TYR A 352 -3.53 0.98 -0.66
C TYR A 352 -2.91 1.96 -1.65
N THR A 353 -2.30 3.04 -1.18
CA THR A 353 -1.67 4.08 -2.00
C THR A 353 -0.22 3.78 -2.36
N TYR A 354 0.41 2.76 -1.78
CA TYR A 354 1.84 2.47 -1.89
C TYR A 354 2.35 2.37 -3.34
N ILE A 355 1.65 1.67 -4.20
CA ILE A 355 1.94 1.61 -5.65
C ILE A 355 1.23 2.72 -6.44
N PRO A 356 -0.05 3.04 -6.17
CA PRO A 356 -0.79 4.03 -6.94
C PRO A 356 -0.20 5.43 -6.94
N LEU A 357 0.35 5.90 -5.81
CA LEU A 357 0.94 7.24 -5.73
C LEU A 357 2.18 7.44 -6.60
N ILE A 358 2.87 6.39 -7.02
CA ILE A 358 3.96 6.50 -8.00
C ILE A 358 3.46 7.23 -9.25
N GLY A 359 2.23 6.94 -9.72
CA GLY A 359 1.61 7.62 -10.85
C GLY A 359 1.43 9.12 -10.61
N ILE A 360 0.91 9.52 -9.46
CA ILE A 360 0.73 10.92 -9.07
C ILE A 360 2.09 11.63 -8.93
N PHE A 361 3.08 10.98 -8.33
CA PHE A 361 4.43 11.54 -8.20
C PHE A 361 5.10 11.75 -9.56
N ILE A 362 4.88 10.84 -10.52
CA ILE A 362 5.30 11.02 -11.91
C ILE A 362 4.61 12.27 -12.51
N ALA A 363 3.29 12.36 -12.41
CA ALA A 363 2.54 13.49 -12.98
C ALA A 363 3.01 14.84 -12.40
N ILE A 364 3.24 14.91 -11.09
CA ILE A 364 3.75 16.12 -10.40
C ILE A 364 5.18 16.44 -10.88
N SER A 365 6.09 15.47 -10.85
CA SER A 365 7.50 15.70 -11.15
C SER A 365 7.74 16.17 -12.59
N TRP A 366 7.08 15.55 -13.56
CA TRP A 366 7.19 15.94 -14.97
C TRP A 366 6.36 17.18 -15.28
N GLY A 367 5.18 17.36 -14.66
CA GLY A 367 4.33 18.54 -14.81
C GLY A 367 5.01 19.80 -14.32
N LEU A 368 5.61 19.77 -13.13
CA LEU A 368 6.39 20.88 -12.59
C LEU A 368 7.53 21.29 -13.54
N ASN A 369 8.26 20.31 -14.07
CA ASN A 369 9.34 20.62 -15.02
C ASN A 369 8.83 21.27 -16.32
N HIS A 370 7.69 20.80 -16.86
CA HIS A 370 7.10 21.38 -18.07
C HIS A 370 6.74 22.87 -17.89
N VAL A 371 6.22 23.23 -16.72
CA VAL A 371 5.94 24.65 -16.38
C VAL A 371 7.23 25.46 -16.22
N LEU A 372 8.29 24.86 -15.67
CA LEU A 372 9.55 25.53 -15.39
C LEU A 372 10.47 25.65 -16.62
N GLU A 373 10.31 24.80 -17.64
CA GLU A 373 11.06 24.92 -18.90
C GLU A 373 10.80 26.27 -19.57
N ARG A 374 9.59 26.79 -19.47
CA ARG A 374 9.22 28.12 -19.98
C ARG A 374 9.71 29.29 -19.12
N ARG A 375 10.20 29.02 -17.89
CA ARG A 375 10.61 30.05 -16.90
C ARG A 375 11.85 29.58 -16.13
N PRO A 376 13.03 29.49 -16.79
CA PRO A 376 14.23 28.89 -16.20
C PRO A 376 14.73 29.56 -14.93
N TYR A 377 14.44 30.89 -14.76
CA TYR A 377 14.79 31.66 -13.56
C TYR A 377 14.03 31.19 -12.29
N ARG A 378 12.95 30.40 -12.44
CA ARG A 378 12.19 29.84 -11.31
C ARG A 378 12.68 28.48 -10.84
N LYS A 379 13.66 27.88 -11.52
CA LYS A 379 14.21 26.56 -11.14
C LYS A 379 14.75 26.50 -9.71
N PRO A 380 15.50 27.50 -9.20
CA PRO A 380 15.94 27.48 -7.80
C PRO A 380 14.78 27.51 -6.80
N LEU A 381 13.76 28.33 -7.07
CA LEU A 381 12.56 28.39 -6.23
C LEU A 381 11.81 27.05 -6.21
N ALA A 382 11.70 26.40 -7.37
CA ALA A 382 11.06 25.09 -7.45
C ALA A 382 11.88 23.99 -6.77
N ALA A 383 13.21 24.04 -6.84
CA ALA A 383 14.09 23.15 -6.10
C ALA A 383 13.92 23.35 -4.59
N PHE A 384 13.88 24.61 -4.13
CA PHE A 384 13.60 24.93 -2.73
C PHE A 384 12.23 24.41 -2.29
N ALA A 385 11.16 24.66 -3.08
CA ALA A 385 9.83 24.17 -2.79
C ALA A 385 9.75 22.63 -2.72
N ALA A 386 10.48 21.94 -3.62
CA ALA A 386 10.57 20.47 -3.62
C ALA A 386 11.26 19.95 -2.35
N VAL A 387 12.40 20.54 -1.95
CA VAL A 387 13.10 20.19 -0.70
C VAL A 387 12.22 20.49 0.50
N PHE A 388 11.59 21.66 0.55
CA PHE A 388 10.67 22.03 1.62
C PHE A 388 9.51 21.02 1.75
N PHE A 389 8.86 20.67 0.63
CA PHE A 389 7.77 19.69 0.64
C PHE A 389 8.23 18.31 1.11
N LEU A 390 9.40 17.82 0.65
CA LEU A 390 9.99 16.57 1.12
C LEU A 390 10.31 16.60 2.62
N SER A 391 10.76 17.76 3.14
CA SER A 391 11.01 17.93 4.59
C SER A 391 9.70 17.86 5.38
N VAL A 392 8.63 18.51 4.90
CA VAL A 392 7.29 18.43 5.52
C VAL A 392 6.76 16.99 5.47
N CYS A 393 6.89 16.29 4.32
CA CYS A 393 6.56 14.86 4.23
C CYS A 393 7.33 14.03 5.25
N SER A 394 8.65 14.25 5.37
CA SER A 394 9.50 13.50 6.29
C SER A 394 9.10 13.69 7.75
N VAL A 395 8.82 14.92 8.17
CA VAL A 395 8.37 15.23 9.53
C VAL A 395 7.00 14.59 9.80
N ALA A 396 6.06 14.74 8.86
CA ALA A 396 4.73 14.15 8.99
C ALA A 396 4.81 12.61 9.03
N ALA A 397 5.64 11.99 8.18
CA ALA A 397 5.83 10.55 8.16
C ALA A 397 6.53 10.03 9.42
N TYR A 398 7.48 10.79 10.00
CA TYR A 398 8.13 10.45 11.26
C TYR A 398 7.11 10.40 12.41
N HIS A 399 6.23 11.40 12.52
CA HIS A 399 5.16 11.42 13.51
C HIS A 399 4.11 10.32 13.23
N GLN A 400 3.74 10.11 11.97
CA GLN A 400 2.83 9.02 11.62
C GLN A 400 3.43 7.64 11.95
N ALA A 401 4.73 7.43 11.73
CA ALA A 401 5.39 6.17 12.09
C ALA A 401 5.32 5.93 13.60
N SER A 402 5.52 6.96 14.43
CA SER A 402 5.44 6.81 15.89
C SER A 402 4.09 6.32 16.41
N THR A 403 3.00 6.49 15.65
CA THR A 403 1.69 5.93 16.02
C THR A 403 1.66 4.40 15.95
N TRP A 404 2.59 3.78 15.20
CA TRP A 404 2.73 2.33 15.04
C TRP A 404 3.65 1.68 16.07
N THR A 405 4.11 2.42 17.10
CA THR A 405 5.04 1.91 18.12
C THR A 405 4.52 0.68 18.84
N ASN A 406 3.22 0.62 19.15
CA ASN A 406 2.56 -0.52 19.76
C ASN A 406 1.04 -0.45 19.55
N THR A 407 0.34 -1.49 19.96
CA THR A 407 -1.13 -1.60 19.85
C THR A 407 -1.86 -0.42 20.49
N PHE A 408 -1.41 0.02 21.68
CA PHE A 408 -2.08 1.10 22.41
C PHE A 408 -1.99 2.43 21.65
N THR A 409 -0.78 2.83 21.22
CA THR A 409 -0.58 4.10 20.48
C THR A 409 -1.33 4.12 19.16
N LEU A 410 -1.35 2.98 18.45
CA LEU A 410 -2.04 2.85 17.16
C LEU A 410 -3.55 3.08 17.28
N PHE A 411 -4.20 2.35 18.20
CA PHE A 411 -5.66 2.44 18.34
C PHE A 411 -6.10 3.68 19.11
N LYS A 412 -5.24 4.23 20.00
CA LYS A 412 -5.48 5.53 20.61
C LYS A 412 -5.55 6.63 19.56
N ASN A 413 -4.60 6.67 18.59
CA ASN A 413 -4.66 7.61 17.48
C ASN A 413 -5.99 7.50 16.71
N ALA A 414 -6.48 6.29 16.45
CA ALA A 414 -7.76 6.09 15.78
C ALA A 414 -8.95 6.63 16.60
N LEU A 415 -8.93 6.48 17.92
CA LEU A 415 -9.97 7.02 18.80
C LEU A 415 -9.91 8.56 18.92
N ASP A 416 -8.71 9.14 18.98
CA ASP A 416 -8.49 10.59 19.06
C ASP A 416 -9.00 11.29 17.79
N LEU A 417 -9.04 10.59 16.65
CA LEU A 417 -9.65 11.04 15.40
C LEU A 417 -11.20 10.89 15.36
N ASN A 418 -11.84 10.71 16.53
CA ASN A 418 -13.28 10.50 16.70
C ASN A 418 -13.84 9.23 16.00
N TRP A 419 -12.99 8.26 15.77
CA TRP A 419 -13.40 6.99 15.18
C TRP A 419 -13.73 6.00 16.29
N SER A 420 -14.81 6.29 17.03
CA SER A 420 -15.34 5.44 18.11
C SER A 420 -15.85 4.12 17.53
N ASP A 421 -14.91 3.19 17.32
CA ASP A 421 -15.20 1.80 16.97
C ASP A 421 -15.07 0.95 18.23
N TYR A 422 -16.12 0.18 18.54
CA TYR A 422 -16.14 -0.75 19.69
C TYR A 422 -14.98 -1.75 19.65
N ARG A 423 -14.50 -2.11 18.45
CA ARG A 423 -13.36 -3.00 18.26
C ARG A 423 -12.06 -2.33 18.69
N ALA A 424 -11.89 -1.04 18.37
CA ALA A 424 -10.71 -0.28 18.80
C ALA A 424 -10.64 -0.19 20.33
N TYR A 425 -11.76 0.11 20.98
CA TYR A 425 -11.83 0.09 22.45
C TYR A 425 -11.48 -1.29 23.02
N ASN A 426 -12.02 -2.36 22.45
CA ASN A 426 -11.71 -3.73 22.91
C ASN A 426 -10.21 -4.07 22.73
N ILE A 427 -9.61 -3.72 21.59
CA ILE A 427 -8.18 -3.99 21.32
C ILE A 427 -7.30 -3.21 22.30
N ILE A 428 -7.60 -1.92 22.56
CA ILE A 428 -6.89 -1.13 23.57
C ILE A 428 -7.06 -1.77 24.96
N GLY A 429 -8.26 -2.22 25.30
CA GLY A 429 -8.53 -2.91 26.56
C GLY A 429 -7.64 -4.14 26.74
N VAL A 430 -7.52 -4.98 25.69
CA VAL A 430 -6.64 -6.16 25.70
C VAL A 430 -5.16 -5.76 25.83
N ALA A 431 -4.72 -4.73 25.11
CA ALA A 431 -3.35 -4.24 25.21
C ALA A 431 -3.03 -3.68 26.62
N THR A 432 -3.97 -2.94 27.20
CA THR A 432 -3.85 -2.38 28.55
C THR A 432 -3.84 -3.49 29.62
N GLU A 433 -4.66 -4.51 29.45
CA GLU A 433 -4.71 -5.68 30.33
C GLU A 433 -3.40 -6.46 30.32
N LYS A 434 -2.76 -6.65 29.15
CA LYS A 434 -1.44 -7.29 29.03
C LYS A 434 -0.36 -6.53 29.81
N ASN A 435 -0.48 -5.21 29.92
CA ASN A 435 0.43 -4.36 30.70
C ASN A 435 0.11 -4.37 32.21
N GLY A 436 -0.89 -5.14 32.66
CA GLY A 436 -1.26 -5.28 34.08
C GLY A 436 -2.20 -4.20 34.62
N ASP A 437 -2.60 -3.20 33.82
CA ASP A 437 -3.53 -2.15 34.24
C ASP A 437 -4.99 -2.62 34.04
N HIS A 438 -5.44 -3.47 34.95
CA HIS A 438 -6.73 -4.14 34.89
C HIS A 438 -7.93 -3.18 35.00
N GLU A 439 -7.85 -2.15 35.85
CA GLU A 439 -8.93 -1.16 35.98
C GLU A 439 -9.14 -0.36 34.70
N ARG A 440 -8.04 0.09 34.11
CA ARG A 440 -8.09 0.83 32.85
C ARG A 440 -8.51 -0.04 31.67
N ALA A 441 -8.16 -1.34 31.67
CA ALA A 441 -8.63 -2.31 30.69
C ALA A 441 -10.16 -2.47 30.77
N LEU A 442 -10.72 -2.60 32.00
CA LEU A 442 -12.17 -2.66 32.21
C LEU A 442 -12.89 -1.41 31.69
N TYR A 443 -12.33 -0.23 31.91
CA TYR A 443 -12.86 1.00 31.35
C TYR A 443 -12.99 0.93 29.81
N TYR A 444 -11.97 0.45 29.11
CA TYR A 444 -12.01 0.33 27.66
C TYR A 444 -13.01 -0.75 27.19
N PHE A 445 -13.13 -1.89 27.87
CA PHE A 445 -14.15 -2.90 27.57
C PHE A 445 -15.57 -2.34 27.78
N GLN A 446 -15.79 -1.55 28.82
CA GLN A 446 -17.08 -0.88 29.05
C GLN A 446 -17.40 0.12 27.93
N MET A 447 -16.40 0.88 27.44
CA MET A 447 -16.58 1.79 26.31
C MET A 447 -16.91 1.02 25.02
N ALA A 448 -16.29 -0.14 24.79
CA ALA A 448 -16.64 -1.03 23.69
C ALA A 448 -18.12 -1.49 23.77
N LEU A 449 -18.56 -1.93 24.96
CA LEU A 449 -19.93 -2.39 25.21
C LEU A 449 -20.96 -1.26 25.16
N LYS A 450 -20.59 -0.05 25.57
CA LYS A 450 -21.44 1.15 25.42
C LYS A 450 -21.67 1.49 23.95
N THR A 451 -20.66 1.29 23.10
CA THR A 451 -20.73 1.57 21.66
C THR A 451 -21.46 0.46 20.91
N ASN A 452 -21.23 -0.80 21.28
CA ASN A 452 -21.95 -1.97 20.76
C ASN A 452 -22.25 -2.96 21.87
N PRO A 453 -23.47 -2.96 22.45
CA PRO A 453 -23.89 -3.88 23.53
C PRO A 453 -23.95 -5.37 23.12
N GLN A 454 -23.92 -5.65 21.81
CA GLN A 454 -23.94 -7.02 21.26
C GLN A 454 -22.56 -7.57 20.93
N TYR A 455 -21.49 -6.90 21.38
CA TYR A 455 -20.13 -7.32 21.10
C TYR A 455 -19.61 -8.28 22.18
N ASP A 456 -19.86 -9.58 21.98
CA ASP A 456 -19.50 -10.67 22.90
C ASP A 456 -18.02 -10.73 23.27
N PRO A 457 -17.00 -10.44 22.37
CA PRO A 457 -15.60 -10.48 22.77
C PRO A 457 -15.26 -9.51 23.91
N ALA A 458 -15.92 -8.34 23.97
CA ALA A 458 -15.65 -7.38 25.04
C ALA A 458 -16.18 -7.89 26.40
N TYR A 459 -17.31 -8.61 26.43
CA TYR A 459 -17.79 -9.29 27.67
C TYR A 459 -16.82 -10.37 28.11
N VAL A 460 -16.32 -11.21 27.18
CA VAL A 460 -15.34 -12.26 27.50
C VAL A 460 -14.06 -11.64 28.08
N ASN A 461 -13.53 -10.60 27.45
CA ASN A 461 -12.29 -9.93 27.89
C ASN A 461 -12.49 -9.22 29.25
N ALA A 462 -13.63 -8.53 29.45
CA ALA A 462 -13.97 -7.94 30.74
C ALA A 462 -14.09 -9.03 31.83
N GLY A 463 -14.74 -10.16 31.54
CA GLY A 463 -14.81 -11.30 32.44
C GLY A 463 -13.46 -11.89 32.82
N ASN A 464 -12.55 -12.05 31.83
CA ASN A 464 -11.17 -12.50 32.07
C ASN A 464 -10.41 -11.56 32.99
N THR A 465 -10.53 -10.25 32.76
CA THR A 465 -9.88 -9.22 33.59
C THR A 465 -10.45 -9.20 35.00
N LEU A 466 -11.79 -9.24 35.17
CA LEU A 466 -12.44 -9.31 36.48
C LEU A 466 -12.04 -10.57 37.26
N ARG A 467 -11.93 -11.72 36.60
CA ARG A 467 -11.42 -12.96 37.19
C ARG A 467 -10.01 -12.81 37.73
N LYS A 468 -9.09 -12.19 36.96
CA LYS A 468 -7.71 -11.91 37.41
C LYS A 468 -7.66 -10.97 38.63
N MET A 469 -8.66 -10.07 38.75
CA MET A 469 -8.81 -9.17 39.90
C MET A 469 -9.49 -9.80 41.10
N GLY A 470 -9.88 -11.08 41.02
CA GLY A 470 -10.65 -11.77 42.10
C GLY A 470 -12.12 -11.39 42.17
N ARG A 471 -12.66 -10.60 41.23
CA ARG A 471 -14.09 -10.19 41.20
C ARG A 471 -14.94 -11.25 40.49
N ILE A 472 -15.03 -12.43 41.09
CA ILE A 472 -15.54 -13.65 40.45
C ILE A 472 -17.02 -13.52 40.03
N ASP A 473 -17.90 -12.97 40.87
CA ASP A 473 -19.33 -12.83 40.56
C ASP A 473 -19.56 -11.92 39.33
N ASN A 474 -18.81 -10.83 39.25
CA ASN A 474 -18.86 -9.92 38.11
C ASN A 474 -18.32 -10.61 36.82
N ALA A 475 -17.28 -11.44 36.95
CA ALA A 475 -16.74 -12.20 35.81
C ALA A 475 -17.80 -13.19 35.27
N ILE A 476 -18.49 -13.92 36.17
CA ILE A 476 -19.56 -14.85 35.80
C ILE A 476 -20.70 -14.11 35.10
N HIS A 477 -21.06 -12.92 35.57
CA HIS A 477 -22.08 -12.10 34.91
C HIS A 477 -21.68 -11.75 33.47
N CYS A 478 -20.44 -11.32 33.26
CA CYS A 478 -19.91 -11.01 31.93
C CYS A 478 -19.91 -12.24 31.00
N TYR A 479 -19.48 -13.40 31.47
CA TYR A 479 -19.50 -14.64 30.67
C TYR A 479 -20.91 -15.07 30.29
N ARG A 480 -21.90 -14.97 31.22
CA ARG A 480 -23.30 -15.24 30.91
C ARG A 480 -23.84 -14.30 29.82
N LYS A 481 -23.51 -13.03 29.89
CA LYS A 481 -23.88 -12.07 28.83
C LYS A 481 -23.28 -12.44 27.47
N ALA A 482 -21.99 -12.79 27.43
CA ALA A 482 -21.35 -13.25 26.20
C ALA A 482 -22.05 -14.48 25.60
N LEU A 483 -22.38 -15.48 26.42
CA LEU A 483 -23.11 -16.68 25.99
C LEU A 483 -24.52 -16.38 25.47
N GLN A 484 -25.24 -15.40 26.07
CA GLN A 484 -26.57 -14.99 25.59
C GLN A 484 -26.52 -14.31 24.20
N ILE A 485 -25.41 -13.68 23.84
CA ILE A 485 -25.25 -13.01 22.56
C ILE A 485 -24.85 -14.01 21.46
N ASN A 486 -24.14 -15.08 21.84
CA ASN A 486 -23.58 -16.08 20.90
C ASN A 486 -24.48 -17.32 20.72
N GLN A 487 -25.74 -17.24 21.16
CA GLN A 487 -26.78 -18.22 20.85
C GLN A 487 -27.39 -17.88 19.49
#